data_22fc2a4c6dbfe8051ae64a0b867dab43
#
_entry.id   22fc2a4c6dbfe8051ae64a0b867dab43
#
_cell.length_a   1.000
_cell.length_b   1.000
_cell.length_c   1.000
_cell.angle_alpha   90.00
_cell.angle_beta   90.00
_cell.angle_gamma   90.00
#
_symmetry.space_group_name_H-M   'P 1'
#
loop_
_entity.id
_entity.type
_entity.pdbx_description
1 polymer ?
#
loop_
_entity_poly.entity_id
_entity_poly.type
_entity_poly.pdbx_seq_one_letter_code
_entity_poly.pdbx_strand_id
1 'polypeptide(L)'
;MIRIGVIGYGYWGPGIVRNFDATADCEVTMVCDKSPESLQRVKQAHPHVKVTSDLTEFLSAPGLDAVAVVTPVWTHFELAKAALENGKHVFVEKPFTSTASQAMQLIDLAEKKRLQIMVDHTFLFTGAVRKIRQLVRDGSLGNLYYYDSTRVNLGLFQHDVNVIWDLAPHDLSIVDHLVEDKPEAVLATGQNHLNGFEDVAYITIYFKSMIAHINVNWLSPVKVRTTLIGGEKKMLVWNDLDADEKIKIYDKGVQVLSTRNVHELLVSYRAGDMWAPRIDQTEALKEETKYFVECISKGQRPFNDGIAGLRIVKMLEAADKSLKQGGGAVRL
;
A
#
# COMPACT_ATOMS: atom_id res chain seq x y z
N MET A 1 -21.33 15.21 8.65
CA MET A 1 -20.92 15.08 7.24
C MET A 1 -19.55 15.69 7.08
N ILE A 2 -18.57 14.94 6.60
CA ILE A 2 -17.19 15.36 6.38
C ILE A 2 -17.05 15.96 4.98
N ARG A 3 -16.53 17.17 4.88
CA ARG A 3 -16.28 17.85 3.59
C ARG A 3 -14.84 17.66 3.17
N ILE A 4 -14.64 17.04 2.02
CA ILE A 4 -13.33 16.69 1.50
C ILE A 4 -13.03 17.51 0.24
N GLY A 5 -11.81 18.01 0.15
CA GLY A 5 -11.23 18.53 -1.08
C GLY A 5 -10.20 17.56 -1.64
N VAL A 6 -10.03 17.54 -2.96
CA VAL A 6 -9.05 16.68 -3.63
C VAL A 6 -8.03 17.55 -4.37
N ILE A 7 -6.75 17.32 -4.15
CA ILE A 7 -5.64 17.93 -4.88
C ILE A 7 -5.07 16.90 -5.85
N GLY A 8 -5.20 17.18 -7.14
CA GLY A 8 -4.80 16.29 -8.24
C GLY A 8 -5.98 15.50 -8.82
N TYR A 9 -6.19 15.66 -10.13
CA TYR A 9 -7.21 14.93 -10.89
C TYR A 9 -6.58 14.25 -12.12
N GLY A 10 -5.41 13.63 -11.89
CA GLY A 10 -4.67 12.84 -12.86
C GLY A 10 -5.30 11.46 -13.09
N TYR A 11 -4.48 10.42 -13.10
CA TYR A 11 -4.90 9.03 -13.36
C TYR A 11 -5.82 8.48 -12.23
N TRP A 12 -5.44 8.66 -10.97
CA TRP A 12 -6.20 8.15 -9.81
C TRP A 12 -7.28 9.10 -9.31
N GLY A 13 -7.15 10.40 -9.57
CA GLY A 13 -8.09 11.43 -9.11
C GLY A 13 -9.57 11.12 -9.36
N PRO A 14 -9.98 10.71 -10.57
CA PRO A 14 -11.38 10.35 -10.85
C PRO A 14 -11.93 9.23 -9.94
N GLY A 15 -11.11 8.22 -9.65
CA GLY A 15 -11.47 7.12 -8.75
C GLY A 15 -11.64 7.60 -7.31
N ILE A 16 -10.73 8.43 -6.83
CA ILE A 16 -10.76 9.00 -5.48
C ILE A 16 -11.98 9.90 -5.30
N VAL A 17 -12.22 10.84 -6.21
CA VAL A 17 -13.39 11.73 -6.15
C VAL A 17 -14.68 10.93 -6.15
N ARG A 18 -14.84 9.98 -7.08
CA ARG A 18 -16.03 9.13 -7.17
C ARG A 18 -16.31 8.38 -5.86
N ASN A 19 -15.27 7.79 -5.25
CA ASN A 19 -15.45 6.97 -4.06
C ASN A 19 -15.72 7.81 -2.81
N PHE A 20 -15.09 8.97 -2.63
CA PHE A 20 -15.44 9.89 -1.56
C PHE A 20 -16.85 10.46 -1.73
N ASP A 21 -17.23 10.85 -2.94
CA ASP A 21 -18.57 11.41 -3.24
C ASP A 21 -19.69 10.38 -3.04
N ALA A 22 -19.39 9.08 -3.24
CA ALA A 22 -20.31 7.97 -2.98
C ALA A 22 -20.29 7.47 -1.53
N THR A 23 -19.41 8.00 -0.67
CA THR A 23 -19.29 7.59 0.74
C THR A 23 -20.35 8.30 1.58
N ALA A 24 -21.10 7.55 2.39
CA ALA A 24 -22.08 8.13 3.33
C ALA A 24 -21.39 9.10 4.30
N ASP A 25 -22.08 10.16 4.69
CA ASP A 25 -21.58 11.22 5.59
C ASP A 25 -20.32 11.94 5.07
N CYS A 26 -20.09 11.90 3.75
CA CYS A 26 -18.99 12.57 3.07
C CYS A 26 -19.54 13.39 1.87
N GLU A 27 -18.87 14.48 1.56
CA GLU A 27 -19.14 15.32 0.40
C GLU A 27 -17.81 15.80 -0.19
N VAL A 28 -17.61 15.61 -1.49
CA VAL A 28 -16.50 16.23 -2.20
C VAL A 28 -16.90 17.65 -2.59
N THR A 29 -16.33 18.65 -1.96
CA THR A 29 -16.74 20.05 -2.16
C THR A 29 -15.89 20.80 -3.19
N MET A 30 -14.62 20.40 -3.34
CA MET A 30 -13.68 21.12 -4.20
C MET A 30 -12.57 20.21 -4.75
N VAL A 31 -12.16 20.46 -5.98
CA VAL A 31 -10.97 19.84 -6.60
C VAL A 31 -10.00 20.94 -7.04
N CYS A 32 -8.72 20.76 -6.68
CA CYS A 32 -7.61 21.61 -7.09
C CYS A 32 -6.71 20.86 -8.05
N ASP A 33 -6.46 21.40 -9.24
CA ASP A 33 -5.51 20.85 -10.21
C ASP A 33 -4.90 21.97 -11.05
N LYS A 34 -3.63 21.83 -11.44
CA LYS A 34 -2.95 22.79 -12.31
C LYS A 34 -3.38 22.70 -13.77
N SER A 35 -3.91 21.54 -14.21
CA SER A 35 -4.36 21.32 -15.59
C SER A 35 -5.79 21.82 -15.81
N PRO A 36 -6.01 22.77 -16.71
CA PRO A 36 -7.35 23.23 -17.07
C PRO A 36 -8.22 22.07 -17.64
N GLU A 37 -7.61 21.13 -18.36
CA GLU A 37 -8.32 19.98 -18.90
C GLU A 37 -8.81 19.06 -17.79
N SER A 38 -7.99 18.83 -16.74
CA SER A 38 -8.40 18.08 -15.56
C SER A 38 -9.57 18.74 -14.86
N LEU A 39 -9.52 20.05 -14.64
CA LEU A 39 -10.60 20.81 -14.03
C LEU A 39 -11.88 20.78 -14.87
N GLN A 40 -11.78 20.80 -16.21
CA GLN A 40 -12.93 20.66 -17.09
C GLN A 40 -13.57 19.27 -16.97
N ARG A 41 -12.76 18.19 -16.88
CA ARG A 41 -13.25 16.83 -16.64
C ARG A 41 -14.00 16.71 -15.31
N VAL A 42 -13.50 17.36 -14.25
CA VAL A 42 -14.23 17.41 -12.96
C VAL A 42 -15.59 18.04 -13.11
N LYS A 43 -15.68 19.24 -13.74
CA LYS A 43 -16.96 19.94 -13.97
C LYS A 43 -17.98 19.11 -14.74
N GLN A 44 -17.51 18.30 -15.69
CA GLN A 44 -18.39 17.43 -16.48
C GLN A 44 -18.88 16.22 -15.68
N ALA A 45 -17.99 15.58 -14.91
CA ALA A 45 -18.32 14.37 -14.15
C ALA A 45 -19.03 14.69 -12.83
N HIS A 46 -18.69 15.81 -12.18
CA HIS A 46 -19.17 16.22 -10.87
C HIS A 46 -19.57 17.71 -10.88
N PRO A 47 -20.72 18.09 -11.49
CA PRO A 47 -21.10 19.49 -11.67
C PRO A 47 -21.26 20.29 -10.38
N HIS A 48 -21.51 19.63 -9.26
CA HIS A 48 -21.66 20.22 -7.93
C HIS A 48 -20.32 20.55 -7.27
N VAL A 49 -19.21 19.95 -7.73
CA VAL A 49 -17.88 20.15 -7.16
C VAL A 49 -17.27 21.45 -7.69
N LYS A 50 -16.81 22.29 -6.78
CA LYS A 50 -16.03 23.49 -7.15
C LYS A 50 -14.66 23.09 -7.66
N VAL A 51 -14.12 23.87 -8.61
CA VAL A 51 -12.77 23.63 -9.13
C VAL A 51 -11.94 24.90 -9.06
N THR A 52 -10.66 24.73 -8.75
CA THR A 52 -9.69 25.83 -8.73
C THR A 52 -8.30 25.34 -9.13
N SER A 53 -7.46 26.25 -9.63
CA SER A 53 -6.02 25.99 -9.81
C SER A 53 -5.18 26.67 -8.69
N ASP A 54 -5.81 27.42 -7.81
CA ASP A 54 -5.16 28.12 -6.71
C ASP A 54 -5.22 27.28 -5.42
N LEU A 55 -4.07 26.83 -4.96
CA LEU A 55 -3.94 26.05 -3.73
C LEU A 55 -4.31 26.86 -2.48
N THR A 56 -4.06 28.17 -2.49
CA THR A 56 -4.39 29.06 -1.36
C THR A 56 -5.90 29.20 -1.23
N GLU A 57 -6.61 29.45 -2.33
CA GLU A 57 -8.06 29.45 -2.37
C GLU A 57 -8.63 28.12 -1.88
N PHE A 58 -8.06 27.00 -2.37
CA PHE A 58 -8.50 25.66 -2.00
C PHE A 58 -8.36 25.41 -0.49
N LEU A 59 -7.19 25.65 0.09
CA LEU A 59 -6.92 25.38 1.51
C LEU A 59 -7.67 26.29 2.46
N SER A 60 -7.97 27.53 2.03
CA SER A 60 -8.75 28.50 2.81
C SER A 60 -10.27 28.34 2.67
N ALA A 61 -10.73 27.40 1.84
CA ALA A 61 -12.16 27.19 1.62
C ALA A 61 -12.89 26.91 2.95
N PRO A 62 -13.96 27.66 3.25
CA PRO A 62 -14.69 27.50 4.50
C PRO A 62 -15.37 26.13 4.57
N GLY A 63 -15.18 25.48 5.72
CA GLY A 63 -15.82 24.20 6.00
C GLY A 63 -15.19 22.99 5.33
N LEU A 64 -14.02 23.10 4.75
CA LEU A 64 -13.23 21.95 4.33
C LEU A 64 -12.65 21.27 5.58
N ASP A 65 -12.92 19.97 5.78
CA ASP A 65 -12.50 19.19 6.94
C ASP A 65 -11.26 18.34 6.65
N ALA A 66 -11.16 17.83 5.42
CA ALA A 66 -10.08 16.94 5.01
C ALA A 66 -9.63 17.21 3.57
N VAL A 67 -8.41 16.79 3.24
CA VAL A 67 -7.81 16.90 1.92
C VAL A 67 -7.27 15.54 1.49
N ALA A 68 -7.62 15.11 0.27
CA ALA A 68 -6.99 13.99 -0.41
C ALA A 68 -5.91 14.52 -1.36
N VAL A 69 -4.65 14.10 -1.16
CA VAL A 69 -3.50 14.45 -2.00
C VAL A 69 -3.25 13.32 -2.98
N VAL A 70 -3.54 13.55 -4.27
CA VAL A 70 -3.54 12.53 -5.35
C VAL A 70 -2.67 13.04 -6.52
N THR A 71 -1.44 13.36 -6.20
CA THR A 71 -0.47 14.00 -7.08
C THR A 71 0.81 13.13 -7.17
N PRO A 72 1.83 13.47 -7.95
CA PRO A 72 3.11 12.76 -7.91
C PRO A 72 3.79 12.83 -6.53
N VAL A 73 4.48 11.75 -6.14
CA VAL A 73 5.04 11.57 -4.78
C VAL A 73 5.93 12.72 -4.30
N TRP A 74 6.68 13.34 -5.20
CA TRP A 74 7.58 14.47 -4.86
C TRP A 74 6.83 15.73 -4.41
N THR A 75 5.52 15.80 -4.61
CA THR A 75 4.66 16.90 -4.15
C THR A 75 3.91 16.58 -2.85
N HIS A 76 3.84 15.30 -2.45
CA HIS A 76 3.04 14.86 -1.31
C HIS A 76 3.37 15.60 -0.02
N PHE A 77 4.66 15.74 0.28
CA PHE A 77 5.10 16.37 1.51
C PHE A 77 4.60 17.81 1.64
N GLU A 78 4.84 18.65 0.63
CA GLU A 78 4.47 20.07 0.70
C GLU A 78 2.94 20.27 0.74
N LEU A 79 2.20 19.47 -0.04
CA LEU A 79 0.74 19.56 -0.10
C LEU A 79 0.09 19.04 1.19
N ALA A 80 0.56 17.90 1.70
CA ALA A 80 0.08 17.35 2.97
C ALA A 80 0.41 18.26 4.15
N LYS A 81 1.62 18.84 4.17
CA LYS A 81 2.04 19.80 5.18
C LYS A 81 1.15 21.04 5.16
N ALA A 82 0.93 21.63 3.99
CA ALA A 82 0.06 22.78 3.84
C ALA A 82 -1.38 22.49 4.30
N ALA A 83 -1.92 21.31 3.97
CA ALA A 83 -3.23 20.88 4.44
C ALA A 83 -3.29 20.77 5.98
N LEU A 84 -2.31 20.10 6.59
CA LEU A 84 -2.20 19.97 8.05
C LEU A 84 -2.04 21.34 8.73
N GLU A 85 -1.21 22.23 8.18
CA GLU A 85 -1.02 23.59 8.71
C GLU A 85 -2.33 24.38 8.72
N ASN A 86 -3.19 24.16 7.73
CA ASN A 86 -4.54 24.72 7.62
C ASN A 86 -5.61 23.94 8.41
N GLY A 87 -5.21 23.02 9.29
CA GLY A 87 -6.12 22.29 10.17
C GLY A 87 -6.99 21.24 9.49
N LYS A 88 -6.52 20.66 8.37
CA LYS A 88 -7.24 19.63 7.61
C LYS A 88 -6.66 18.25 7.89
N HIS A 89 -7.53 17.25 8.03
CA HIS A 89 -7.12 15.85 7.97
C HIS A 89 -6.59 15.51 6.57
N VAL A 90 -5.71 14.52 6.44
CA VAL A 90 -5.05 14.26 5.15
C VAL A 90 -5.14 12.78 4.77
N PHE A 91 -5.64 12.53 3.58
CA PHE A 91 -5.52 11.29 2.85
C PHE A 91 -4.43 11.47 1.78
N VAL A 92 -3.43 10.60 1.72
CA VAL A 92 -2.30 10.76 0.79
C VAL A 92 -2.14 9.50 -0.05
N GLU A 93 -2.05 9.67 -1.37
CA GLU A 93 -1.65 8.58 -2.27
C GLU A 93 -0.29 7.97 -1.89
N LYS A 94 -0.14 6.68 -2.19
CA LYS A 94 1.15 5.98 -2.05
C LYS A 94 2.15 6.44 -3.12
N PRO A 95 3.44 6.40 -2.83
CA PRO A 95 4.08 6.31 -1.50
C PRO A 95 3.82 7.55 -0.66
N PHE A 96 3.77 7.40 0.67
CA PHE A 96 3.40 8.51 1.58
C PHE A 96 4.20 9.80 1.33
N THR A 97 5.52 9.68 1.25
CA THR A 97 6.47 10.78 0.99
C THR A 97 7.67 10.27 0.23
N SER A 98 8.48 11.16 -0.31
CA SER A 98 9.73 10.82 -1.00
C SER A 98 10.86 10.42 -0.04
N THR A 99 10.78 10.79 1.25
CA THR A 99 11.78 10.45 2.27
C THR A 99 11.14 10.18 3.63
N ALA A 100 11.80 9.33 4.42
CA ALA A 100 11.40 9.06 5.81
C ALA A 100 11.43 10.31 6.69
N SER A 101 12.36 11.23 6.45
CA SER A 101 12.43 12.52 7.17
C SER A 101 11.18 13.38 6.92
N GLN A 102 10.69 13.43 5.68
CA GLN A 102 9.45 14.12 5.35
C GLN A 102 8.25 13.47 6.04
N ALA A 103 8.18 12.13 6.03
CA ALA A 103 7.11 11.39 6.72
C ALA A 103 7.07 11.70 8.22
N MET A 104 8.22 11.70 8.89
CA MET A 104 8.32 12.05 10.32
C MET A 104 7.81 13.47 10.60
N GLN A 105 8.18 14.45 9.78
CA GLN A 105 7.71 15.82 9.94
C GLN A 105 6.19 15.95 9.82
N LEU A 106 5.56 15.23 8.87
CA LEU A 106 4.11 15.22 8.72
C LEU A 106 3.42 14.55 9.91
N ILE A 107 3.98 13.45 10.42
CA ILE A 107 3.46 12.75 11.60
C ILE A 107 3.49 13.67 12.82
N ASP A 108 4.64 14.30 13.09
CA ASP A 108 4.80 15.24 14.22
C ASP A 108 3.82 16.42 14.11
N LEU A 109 3.62 16.96 12.91
CA LEU A 109 2.70 18.06 12.67
C LEU A 109 1.25 17.63 12.90
N ALA A 110 0.85 16.46 12.39
CA ALA A 110 -0.49 15.92 12.56
C ALA A 110 -0.80 15.62 14.02
N GLU A 111 0.15 15.05 14.77
CA GLU A 111 0.01 14.81 16.21
C GLU A 111 -0.16 16.11 17.01
N LYS A 112 0.67 17.12 16.76
CA LYS A 112 0.56 18.45 17.39
C LYS A 112 -0.80 19.09 17.14
N LYS A 113 -1.37 18.89 15.97
CA LYS A 113 -2.66 19.46 15.56
C LYS A 113 -3.85 18.55 15.82
N ARG A 114 -3.64 17.32 16.30
CA ARG A 114 -4.66 16.28 16.50
C ARG A 114 -5.45 15.95 15.23
N LEU A 115 -4.73 15.92 14.10
CA LEU A 115 -5.28 15.60 12.79
C LEU A 115 -4.91 14.17 12.40
N GLN A 116 -5.74 13.55 11.56
CA GLN A 116 -5.50 12.22 11.04
C GLN A 116 -4.73 12.31 9.73
N ILE A 117 -3.76 11.41 9.57
CA ILE A 117 -3.16 11.08 8.27
C ILE A 117 -3.53 9.64 7.96
N MET A 118 -3.97 9.40 6.74
CA MET A 118 -4.16 8.07 6.17
C MET A 118 -3.45 7.97 4.84
N VAL A 119 -2.70 6.90 4.63
CA VAL A 119 -1.98 6.65 3.37
C VAL A 119 -2.78 5.67 2.53
N ASP A 120 -2.98 5.98 1.25
CA ASP A 120 -3.71 5.13 0.29
C ASP A 120 -2.97 3.81 0.04
N HIS A 121 -3.16 2.87 0.95
CA HIS A 121 -2.74 1.48 0.80
C HIS A 121 -3.96 0.62 0.44
N THR A 122 -4.59 0.93 -0.70
CA THR A 122 -5.86 0.35 -1.16
C THR A 122 -5.92 -1.18 -1.05
N PHE A 123 -4.81 -1.90 -1.33
CA PHE A 123 -4.80 -3.37 -1.26
C PHE A 123 -5.16 -3.92 0.13
N LEU A 124 -4.91 -3.17 1.20
CA LEU A 124 -5.25 -3.58 2.57
C LEU A 124 -6.77 -3.72 2.78
N PHE A 125 -7.55 -3.05 1.94
CA PHE A 125 -9.02 -3.07 1.98
C PHE A 125 -9.65 -4.11 1.05
N THR A 126 -8.84 -4.82 0.23
CA THR A 126 -9.35 -5.92 -0.59
C THR A 126 -9.84 -7.07 0.27
N GLY A 127 -10.92 -7.73 -0.16
CA GLY A 127 -11.45 -8.90 0.55
C GLY A 127 -10.40 -10.02 0.67
N ALA A 128 -9.49 -10.14 -0.30
CA ALA A 128 -8.39 -11.10 -0.28
C ALA A 128 -7.43 -10.82 0.88
N VAL A 129 -6.89 -9.61 0.99
CA VAL A 129 -5.92 -9.26 2.07
C VAL A 129 -6.58 -9.32 3.44
N ARG A 130 -7.84 -8.86 3.56
CA ARG A 130 -8.61 -9.00 4.81
C ARG A 130 -8.76 -10.47 5.24
N LYS A 131 -9.04 -11.37 4.26
CA LYS A 131 -9.15 -12.81 4.52
C LYS A 131 -7.82 -13.43 4.92
N ILE A 132 -6.73 -13.09 4.21
CA ILE A 132 -5.38 -13.54 4.55
C ILE A 132 -5.01 -13.10 5.97
N ARG A 133 -5.24 -11.82 6.31
CA ARG A 133 -5.00 -11.31 7.67
C ARG A 133 -5.79 -12.06 8.74
N GLN A 134 -7.05 -12.39 8.47
CA GLN A 134 -7.86 -13.22 9.38
C GLN A 134 -7.18 -14.57 9.62
N LEU A 135 -6.75 -15.28 8.54
CA LEU A 135 -6.11 -16.59 8.62
C LEU A 135 -4.74 -16.57 9.33
N VAL A 136 -4.01 -15.46 9.21
CA VAL A 136 -2.76 -15.26 9.98
C VAL A 136 -3.08 -15.05 11.46
N ARG A 137 -4.01 -14.17 11.78
CA ARG A 137 -4.35 -13.80 13.17
C ARG A 137 -5.03 -14.91 13.96
N ASP A 138 -5.88 -15.73 13.33
CA ASP A 138 -6.53 -16.86 13.98
C ASP A 138 -5.61 -18.09 14.10
N GLY A 139 -4.36 -17.96 13.63
CA GLY A 139 -3.36 -19.03 13.70
C GLY A 139 -3.60 -20.21 12.76
N SER A 140 -4.50 -20.05 11.77
CA SER A 140 -4.79 -21.09 10.78
C SER A 140 -3.58 -21.49 9.95
N LEU A 141 -2.67 -20.54 9.68
CA LEU A 141 -1.42 -20.80 8.94
C LEU A 141 -0.28 -21.27 9.86
N GLY A 142 -0.38 -21.07 11.18
CA GLY A 142 0.73 -21.22 12.12
C GLY A 142 1.74 -20.09 11.98
N ASN A 143 2.98 -20.31 12.45
CA ASN A 143 4.07 -19.36 12.25
C ASN A 143 4.36 -19.19 10.78
N LEU A 144 4.50 -17.95 10.32
CA LEU A 144 4.86 -17.67 8.93
C LEU A 144 6.35 -17.93 8.71
N TYR A 145 6.68 -18.62 7.63
CA TYR A 145 8.05 -18.92 7.23
C TYR A 145 8.51 -17.98 6.12
N TYR A 146 7.63 -17.72 5.15
CA TYR A 146 7.93 -16.81 4.04
C TYR A 146 6.69 -16.14 3.46
N TYR A 147 6.94 -15.00 2.84
CA TYR A 147 6.03 -14.28 1.96
C TYR A 147 6.75 -14.05 0.64
N ASP A 148 6.23 -14.54 -0.48
CA ASP A 148 6.84 -14.40 -1.79
C ASP A 148 5.80 -13.82 -2.76
N SER A 149 6.05 -12.62 -3.29
CA SER A 149 5.13 -11.96 -4.21
C SER A 149 5.78 -11.61 -5.53
N THR A 150 4.99 -11.77 -6.60
CA THR A 150 5.31 -11.35 -7.95
C THR A 150 4.25 -10.38 -8.43
N ARG A 151 4.68 -9.13 -8.71
CA ARG A 151 3.84 -8.05 -9.25
C ARG A 151 4.50 -7.49 -10.50
N VAL A 152 4.15 -8.05 -11.64
CA VAL A 152 4.80 -7.76 -12.91
C VAL A 152 3.78 -7.54 -14.03
N ASN A 153 4.10 -6.65 -14.95
CA ASN A 153 3.30 -6.37 -16.15
C ASN A 153 4.13 -5.56 -17.16
N LEU A 154 3.70 -5.51 -18.41
CA LEU A 154 4.15 -4.47 -19.32
C LEU A 154 3.40 -3.18 -18.95
N GLY A 155 4.04 -2.37 -18.10
CA GLY A 155 3.40 -1.27 -17.39
C GLY A 155 3.58 0.09 -18.02
N LEU A 156 2.99 1.10 -17.39
CA LEU A 156 3.30 2.50 -17.63
C LEU A 156 4.62 2.82 -16.92
N PHE A 157 5.67 3.07 -17.70
CA PHE A 157 6.95 3.53 -17.16
C PHE A 157 6.76 4.89 -16.50
N GLN A 158 7.09 4.99 -15.24
CA GLN A 158 7.12 6.26 -14.54
C GLN A 158 8.38 7.04 -14.95
N HIS A 159 8.29 8.38 -14.94
CA HIS A 159 9.39 9.26 -15.31
C HIS A 159 10.11 9.85 -14.10
N ASP A 160 9.59 9.64 -12.92
CA ASP A 160 9.99 10.27 -11.66
C ASP A 160 10.42 9.28 -10.57
N VAL A 161 10.10 8.00 -10.73
CA VAL A 161 10.45 6.94 -9.78
C VAL A 161 10.83 5.64 -10.50
N ASN A 162 11.56 4.74 -9.82
CA ASN A 162 11.84 3.40 -10.31
C ASN A 162 10.68 2.42 -10.02
N VAL A 163 10.78 1.20 -10.54
CA VAL A 163 9.75 0.15 -10.38
C VAL A 163 9.50 -0.23 -8.92
N ILE A 164 10.51 -0.08 -8.04
CA ILE A 164 10.35 -0.35 -6.61
C ILE A 164 9.38 0.65 -5.99
N TRP A 165 9.59 1.95 -6.19
CA TRP A 165 8.73 3.00 -5.64
C TRP A 165 7.31 3.01 -6.23
N ASP A 166 7.15 2.53 -7.47
CA ASP A 166 5.81 2.43 -8.08
C ASP A 166 5.04 1.19 -7.60
N LEU A 167 5.62 0.00 -7.72
CA LEU A 167 4.90 -1.25 -7.51
C LEU A 167 5.06 -1.85 -6.11
N ALA A 168 6.26 -1.78 -5.52
CA ALA A 168 6.53 -2.45 -4.25
C ALA A 168 5.76 -1.88 -3.04
N PRO A 169 5.35 -0.59 -2.96
CA PRO A 169 4.56 -0.09 -1.83
C PRO A 169 3.33 -0.92 -1.52
N HIS A 170 2.69 -1.51 -2.53
CA HIS A 170 1.54 -2.38 -2.34
C HIS A 170 1.90 -3.65 -1.57
N ASP A 171 2.94 -4.37 -2.01
CA ASP A 171 3.35 -5.63 -1.36
C ASP A 171 4.04 -5.38 -0.02
N LEU A 172 4.81 -4.29 0.09
CA LEU A 172 5.40 -3.83 1.35
C LEU A 172 4.33 -3.52 2.40
N SER A 173 3.27 -2.82 2.00
CA SER A 173 2.16 -2.51 2.91
C SER A 173 1.40 -3.77 3.33
N ILE A 174 1.22 -4.74 2.42
CA ILE A 174 0.57 -6.01 2.73
C ILE A 174 1.40 -6.81 3.73
N VAL A 175 2.69 -7.00 3.49
CA VAL A 175 3.54 -7.77 4.41
C VAL A 175 3.65 -7.10 5.79
N ASP A 176 3.82 -5.76 5.84
CA ASP A 176 3.82 -4.98 7.09
C ASP A 176 2.49 -5.12 7.87
N HIS A 177 1.37 -5.25 7.15
CA HIS A 177 0.05 -5.42 7.74
C HIS A 177 -0.22 -6.85 8.24
N LEU A 178 0.39 -7.86 7.61
CA LEU A 178 0.19 -9.27 7.97
C LEU A 178 1.13 -9.72 9.08
N VAL A 179 2.37 -9.21 9.12
CA VAL A 179 3.44 -9.65 10.02
C VAL A 179 3.53 -8.69 11.21
N GLU A 180 3.52 -9.24 12.43
CA GLU A 180 3.64 -8.43 13.65
C GLU A 180 5.09 -8.02 13.93
N ASP A 181 6.06 -8.85 13.53
CA ASP A 181 7.49 -8.56 13.64
C ASP A 181 7.87 -7.34 12.79
N LYS A 182 8.82 -6.56 13.29
CA LYS A 182 9.39 -5.44 12.51
C LYS A 182 10.44 -5.96 11.55
N PRO A 183 10.51 -5.40 10.32
CA PRO A 183 11.57 -5.72 9.40
C PRO A 183 12.93 -5.25 9.95
N GLU A 184 13.96 -6.09 9.87
CA GLU A 184 15.30 -5.82 10.38
C GLU A 184 16.24 -5.26 9.31
N ALA A 185 16.11 -5.75 8.07
CA ALA A 185 16.94 -5.33 6.95
C ALA A 185 16.23 -5.52 5.60
N VAL A 186 16.67 -4.75 4.61
CA VAL A 186 16.22 -4.87 3.21
C VAL A 186 17.43 -5.05 2.32
N LEU A 187 17.32 -5.99 1.38
CA LEU A 187 18.24 -6.18 0.27
C LEU A 187 17.45 -5.99 -1.03
N ALA A 188 18.00 -5.26 -1.98
CA ALA A 188 17.40 -5.12 -3.31
C ALA A 188 18.45 -5.24 -4.41
N THR A 189 18.09 -5.91 -5.49
CA THR A 189 18.83 -5.97 -6.74
C THR A 189 17.92 -5.57 -7.89
N GLY A 190 18.45 -4.93 -8.90
CA GLY A 190 17.66 -4.46 -10.03
C GLY A 190 18.52 -4.04 -11.21
N GLN A 191 17.87 -3.79 -12.33
CA GLN A 191 18.50 -3.34 -13.56
C GLN A 191 17.62 -2.31 -14.24
N ASN A 192 18.26 -1.32 -14.87
CA ASN A 192 17.60 -0.37 -15.76
C ASN A 192 17.91 -0.71 -17.21
N HIS A 193 16.94 -0.54 -18.09
CA HIS A 193 17.09 -0.80 -19.53
C HIS A 193 16.67 0.39 -20.39
N LEU A 194 15.72 1.22 -19.95
CA LEU A 194 15.04 2.18 -20.84
C LEU A 194 15.21 3.64 -20.45
N ASN A 195 14.94 4.04 -19.21
CA ASN A 195 14.83 5.45 -18.84
C ASN A 195 15.79 5.90 -17.71
N GLY A 196 16.76 5.06 -17.37
CA GLY A 196 17.72 5.34 -16.31
C GLY A 196 17.24 4.98 -14.88
N PHE A 197 15.98 4.57 -14.72
CA PHE A 197 15.43 4.00 -13.50
C PHE A 197 15.32 2.49 -13.62
N GLU A 198 15.49 1.77 -12.51
CA GLU A 198 15.31 0.31 -12.50
C GLU A 198 13.88 -0.03 -12.94
N ASP A 199 13.76 -0.87 -13.95
CA ASP A 199 12.52 -1.37 -14.53
C ASP A 199 12.25 -2.84 -14.19
N VAL A 200 13.26 -3.54 -13.67
CA VAL A 200 13.19 -4.89 -13.09
C VAL A 200 13.91 -4.86 -11.74
N ALA A 201 13.24 -5.32 -10.68
CA ALA A 201 13.85 -5.39 -9.35
C ALA A 201 13.31 -6.53 -8.50
N TYR A 202 14.18 -7.01 -7.61
CA TYR A 202 13.89 -8.03 -6.61
C TYR A 202 14.25 -7.47 -5.24
N ILE A 203 13.36 -7.61 -4.27
CA ILE A 203 13.53 -7.10 -2.91
C ILE A 203 13.42 -8.27 -1.95
N THR A 204 14.36 -8.37 -1.01
CA THR A 204 14.29 -9.31 0.11
C THR A 204 14.23 -8.54 1.42
N ILE A 205 13.24 -8.85 2.26
CA ILE A 205 13.05 -8.24 3.57
C ILE A 205 13.27 -9.31 4.62
N TYR A 206 14.17 -9.03 5.55
CA TYR A 206 14.49 -9.91 6.65
C TYR A 206 13.69 -9.51 7.89
N PHE A 207 12.96 -10.46 8.44
CA PHE A 207 12.33 -10.39 9.75
C PHE A 207 12.99 -11.39 10.68
N LYS A 208 12.75 -11.27 11.97
CA LYS A 208 13.30 -12.23 12.94
C LYS A 208 12.80 -13.66 12.71
N SER A 209 11.54 -13.80 12.35
CA SER A 209 10.86 -15.11 12.25
C SER A 209 10.67 -15.61 10.83
N MET A 210 10.75 -14.73 9.82
CA MET A 210 10.46 -15.06 8.43
C MET A 210 11.26 -14.21 7.44
N ILE A 211 11.16 -14.56 6.17
CA ILE A 211 11.70 -13.79 5.05
C ILE A 211 10.58 -13.40 4.09
N ALA A 212 10.61 -12.17 3.57
CA ALA A 212 9.76 -11.77 2.46
C ALA A 212 10.58 -11.51 1.20
N HIS A 213 10.07 -11.96 0.06
CA HIS A 213 10.64 -11.73 -1.25
C HIS A 213 9.59 -11.08 -2.16
N ILE A 214 9.97 -10.01 -2.86
CA ILE A 214 9.07 -9.23 -3.73
C ILE A 214 9.75 -9.04 -5.08
N ASN A 215 9.12 -9.53 -6.14
CA ASN A 215 9.51 -9.33 -7.53
C ASN A 215 8.63 -8.27 -8.18
N VAL A 216 9.21 -7.16 -8.62
CA VAL A 216 8.53 -6.08 -9.34
C VAL A 216 9.19 -5.83 -10.70
N ASN A 217 8.38 -5.69 -11.74
CA ASN A 217 8.89 -5.60 -13.10
C ASN A 217 7.88 -4.91 -14.04
N TRP A 218 8.34 -3.94 -14.83
CA TRP A 218 7.56 -3.29 -15.87
C TRP A 218 7.71 -3.93 -17.26
N LEU A 219 8.65 -4.87 -17.45
CA LEU A 219 8.99 -5.47 -18.74
C LEU A 219 8.40 -6.88 -18.94
N SER A 220 7.48 -7.32 -18.08
CA SER A 220 6.89 -8.64 -18.22
C SER A 220 5.86 -8.68 -19.37
N PRO A 221 5.92 -9.67 -20.27
CA PRO A 221 4.96 -9.82 -21.37
C PRO A 221 3.56 -10.19 -20.88
N VAL A 222 3.45 -10.65 -19.66
CA VAL A 222 2.17 -11.01 -19.02
C VAL A 222 2.01 -10.28 -17.69
N LYS A 223 0.79 -9.93 -17.36
CA LYS A 223 0.47 -9.39 -16.05
C LYS A 223 0.35 -10.53 -15.05
N VAL A 224 1.17 -10.49 -13.99
CA VAL A 224 1.11 -11.45 -12.87
C VAL A 224 0.99 -10.67 -11.56
N ARG A 225 0.08 -11.12 -10.71
CA ARG A 225 -0.08 -10.65 -9.33
C ARG A 225 -0.37 -11.87 -8.46
N THR A 226 0.70 -12.56 -8.07
CA THR A 226 0.61 -13.79 -7.30
C THR A 226 1.45 -13.68 -6.04
N THR A 227 0.90 -14.13 -4.93
CA THR A 227 1.59 -14.18 -3.65
C THR A 227 1.50 -15.58 -3.06
N LEU A 228 2.64 -16.10 -2.61
CA LEU A 228 2.75 -17.35 -1.88
C LEU A 228 3.06 -17.03 -0.42
N ILE A 229 2.33 -17.63 0.50
CA ILE A 229 2.58 -17.51 1.94
C ILE A 229 2.76 -18.89 2.51
N GLY A 230 3.96 -19.19 2.97
CA GLY A 230 4.27 -20.44 3.65
C GLY A 230 4.12 -20.28 5.15
N GLY A 231 3.27 -21.09 5.75
CA GLY A 231 3.14 -21.20 7.19
C GLY A 231 3.44 -22.61 7.70
N GLU A 232 3.67 -22.72 8.99
CA GLU A 232 3.96 -23.98 9.69
C GLU A 232 2.85 -25.02 9.53
N LYS A 233 1.59 -24.57 9.59
CA LYS A 233 0.42 -25.47 9.52
C LYS A 233 -0.13 -25.60 8.10
N LYS A 234 -0.17 -24.52 7.33
CA LYS A 234 -0.78 -24.47 6.00
C LYS A 234 -0.05 -23.49 5.11
N MET A 235 -0.20 -23.67 3.80
CA MET A 235 0.34 -22.78 2.78
C MET A 235 -0.80 -22.13 2.01
N LEU A 236 -0.57 -20.93 1.51
CA LEU A 236 -1.57 -20.13 0.82
C LEU A 236 -1.00 -19.62 -0.50
N VAL A 237 -1.83 -19.68 -1.54
CA VAL A 237 -1.60 -19.03 -2.83
C VAL A 237 -2.69 -17.97 -3.00
N TRP A 238 -2.29 -16.73 -3.25
CA TRP A 238 -3.18 -15.66 -3.63
C TRP A 238 -2.85 -15.20 -5.05
N ASN A 239 -3.81 -15.37 -5.96
CA ASN A 239 -3.77 -14.81 -7.31
C ASN A 239 -4.79 -13.68 -7.41
N ASP A 240 -4.32 -12.43 -7.42
CA ASP A 240 -5.22 -11.26 -7.45
C ASP A 240 -5.98 -11.11 -8.77
N LEU A 241 -5.50 -11.74 -9.84
CA LEU A 241 -6.12 -11.69 -11.17
C LEU A 241 -7.19 -12.78 -11.38
N ASP A 242 -7.26 -13.76 -10.50
CA ASP A 242 -8.32 -14.77 -10.55
C ASP A 242 -9.66 -14.10 -10.20
N ALA A 243 -10.71 -14.41 -10.96
CA ALA A 243 -12.02 -13.79 -10.75
C ALA A 243 -12.73 -14.36 -9.51
N ASP A 244 -12.64 -15.67 -9.31
CA ASP A 244 -13.49 -16.39 -8.36
C ASP A 244 -12.70 -16.99 -7.19
N GLU A 245 -11.59 -17.66 -7.48
CA GLU A 245 -10.79 -18.40 -6.49
C GLU A 245 -9.47 -17.71 -6.18
N LYS A 246 -9.51 -16.41 -5.84
CA LYS A 246 -8.32 -15.60 -5.60
C LYS A 246 -7.38 -16.20 -4.56
N ILE A 247 -7.91 -16.88 -3.54
CA ILE A 247 -7.14 -17.50 -2.47
C ILE A 247 -7.35 -19.01 -2.50
N LYS A 248 -6.23 -19.76 -2.51
CA LYS A 248 -6.22 -21.20 -2.32
C LYS A 248 -5.37 -21.55 -1.11
N ILE A 249 -5.92 -22.32 -0.19
CA ILE A 249 -5.26 -22.73 1.05
C ILE A 249 -5.02 -24.24 0.95
N TYR A 250 -3.77 -24.62 1.15
CA TYR A 250 -3.32 -26.00 1.06
C TYR A 250 -2.98 -26.51 2.46
N ASP A 251 -3.61 -27.60 2.88
CA ASP A 251 -3.22 -28.33 4.09
C ASP A 251 -2.00 -29.19 3.78
N LYS A 252 -0.89 -28.52 3.48
CA LYS A 252 0.41 -29.12 3.21
C LYS A 252 1.41 -28.60 4.23
N GLY A 253 2.34 -29.45 4.63
CA GLY A 253 3.38 -29.08 5.58
C GLY A 253 4.43 -30.17 5.74
N VAL A 254 5.47 -29.83 6.48
CA VAL A 254 6.56 -30.74 6.82
C VAL A 254 6.52 -30.97 8.33
N GLN A 255 6.54 -32.23 8.76
CA GLN A 255 6.64 -32.61 10.17
C GLN A 255 7.99 -33.24 10.43
N VAL A 256 8.71 -32.72 11.41
CA VAL A 256 9.94 -33.34 11.89
C VAL A 256 9.56 -34.44 12.89
N LEU A 257 9.75 -35.71 12.52
CA LEU A 257 9.34 -36.86 13.33
C LEU A 257 10.36 -37.21 14.43
N SER A 258 11.64 -37.04 14.18
CA SER A 258 12.70 -37.15 15.20
C SER A 258 14.01 -36.55 14.74
N THR A 259 14.83 -36.13 15.72
CA THR A 259 16.22 -35.70 15.54
C THR A 259 17.11 -36.69 16.29
N ARG A 260 17.19 -37.96 15.82
CA ARG A 260 18.02 -38.99 16.52
C ARG A 260 19.51 -38.81 16.37
N ASN A 261 19.97 -38.20 15.27
CA ASN A 261 21.38 -37.84 15.04
C ASN A 261 21.46 -36.65 14.11
N VAL A 262 22.56 -35.91 14.11
CA VAL A 262 22.85 -34.75 13.23
C VAL A 262 22.77 -35.09 11.73
N HIS A 263 22.75 -36.35 11.36
CA HIS A 263 22.70 -36.85 9.97
C HIS A 263 21.38 -37.48 9.54
N GLU A 264 20.39 -37.68 10.45
CA GLU A 264 19.08 -38.28 10.11
C GLU A 264 17.92 -37.39 10.55
N LEU A 265 17.58 -36.41 9.71
CA LEU A 265 16.34 -35.67 9.83
C LEU A 265 15.21 -36.48 9.19
N LEU A 266 14.43 -37.18 9.99
CA LEU A 266 13.22 -37.87 9.51
C LEU A 266 12.10 -36.84 9.37
N VAL A 267 11.78 -36.47 8.13
CA VAL A 267 10.69 -35.61 7.76
C VAL A 267 9.56 -36.41 7.13
N SER A 268 8.33 -36.14 7.53
CA SER A 268 7.15 -36.57 6.81
C SER A 268 6.46 -35.40 6.14
N TYR A 269 5.98 -35.63 4.93
CA TYR A 269 5.20 -34.65 4.19
C TYR A 269 3.72 -34.89 4.48
N ARG A 270 3.05 -33.85 4.98
CA ARG A 270 1.59 -33.86 5.12
C ARG A 270 0.98 -33.37 3.81
N ALA A 271 0.11 -34.18 3.21
CA ALA A 271 -0.71 -33.82 2.07
C ALA A 271 -2.18 -33.97 2.49
N GLY A 272 -2.84 -32.86 2.71
CA GLY A 272 -4.26 -32.77 3.02
C GLY A 272 -5.03 -32.05 1.93
N ASP A 273 -6.20 -31.54 2.29
CA ASP A 273 -7.12 -30.89 1.37
C ASP A 273 -6.63 -29.52 0.88
N MET A 274 -7.16 -29.09 -0.25
CA MET A 274 -7.10 -27.70 -0.71
C MET A 274 -8.50 -27.12 -0.74
N TRP A 275 -8.64 -25.88 -0.29
CA TRP A 275 -9.91 -25.18 -0.41
C TRP A 275 -9.72 -23.70 -0.76
N ALA A 276 -10.71 -23.13 -1.45
CA ALA A 276 -10.79 -21.72 -1.76
C ALA A 276 -11.86 -21.06 -0.88
N PRO A 277 -11.48 -20.17 0.07
CA PRO A 277 -12.45 -19.49 0.90
C PRO A 277 -13.21 -18.44 0.08
N ARG A 278 -14.50 -18.26 0.39
CA ARG A 278 -15.24 -17.11 -0.12
C ARG A 278 -14.64 -15.82 0.42
N ILE A 279 -14.41 -14.86 -0.46
CA ILE A 279 -13.93 -13.52 -0.12
C ILE A 279 -14.98 -12.47 -0.49
N ASP A 280 -14.96 -11.36 0.23
CA ASP A 280 -15.77 -10.18 -0.09
C ASP A 280 -15.22 -9.53 -1.37
N GLN A 281 -16.09 -9.16 -2.29
CA GLN A 281 -15.76 -8.54 -3.57
C GLN A 281 -16.08 -7.04 -3.62
N THR A 282 -16.28 -6.42 -2.45
CA THR A 282 -16.48 -4.97 -2.37
C THR A 282 -15.26 -4.23 -2.93
N GLU A 283 -15.48 -3.14 -3.64
CA GLU A 283 -14.42 -2.28 -4.17
C GLU A 283 -13.53 -1.76 -3.02
N ALA A 284 -12.23 -2.06 -3.05
CA ALA A 284 -11.31 -1.74 -1.98
C ALA A 284 -11.24 -0.22 -1.69
N LEU A 285 -11.20 0.61 -2.73
CA LEU A 285 -11.16 2.06 -2.59
C LEU A 285 -12.43 2.62 -1.93
N LYS A 286 -13.58 1.99 -2.16
CA LYS A 286 -14.84 2.34 -1.47
C LYS A 286 -14.77 2.05 0.03
N GLU A 287 -14.23 0.90 0.40
CA GLU A 287 -14.03 0.55 1.81
C GLU A 287 -12.99 1.48 2.47
N GLU A 288 -11.95 1.85 1.75
CA GLU A 288 -10.89 2.72 2.22
C GLU A 288 -11.40 4.14 2.48
N THR A 289 -12.10 4.76 1.52
CA THR A 289 -12.66 6.10 1.68
C THR A 289 -13.68 6.15 2.82
N LYS A 290 -14.54 5.14 2.92
CA LYS A 290 -15.47 4.98 4.04
C LYS A 290 -14.72 4.91 5.38
N TYR A 291 -13.68 4.10 5.46
CA TYR A 291 -12.89 3.94 6.68
C TYR A 291 -12.20 5.25 7.10
N PHE A 292 -11.68 6.03 6.15
CA PHE A 292 -11.11 7.35 6.45
C PHE A 292 -12.13 8.30 7.06
N VAL A 293 -13.32 8.39 6.47
CA VAL A 293 -14.44 9.22 6.97
C VAL A 293 -14.85 8.77 8.38
N GLU A 294 -14.93 7.47 8.62
CA GLU A 294 -15.22 6.92 9.94
C GLU A 294 -14.14 7.26 10.97
N CYS A 295 -12.86 7.16 10.61
CA CYS A 295 -11.75 7.53 11.49
C CYS A 295 -11.81 9.00 11.92
N ILE A 296 -12.08 9.91 10.98
CA ILE A 296 -12.26 11.34 11.30
C ILE A 296 -13.46 11.53 12.24
N SER A 297 -14.62 10.98 11.87
CA SER A 297 -15.86 11.18 12.62
C SER A 297 -15.80 10.63 14.06
N LYS A 298 -15.05 9.55 14.26
CA LYS A 298 -14.88 8.89 15.57
C LYS A 298 -13.63 9.37 16.33
N GLY A 299 -12.80 10.23 15.74
CA GLY A 299 -11.51 10.64 16.28
C GLY A 299 -10.53 9.45 16.45
N GLN A 300 -10.64 8.42 15.61
CA GLN A 300 -9.84 7.21 15.66
C GLN A 300 -8.67 7.29 14.69
N ARG A 301 -7.52 6.77 15.11
CA ARG A 301 -6.33 6.68 14.26
C ARG A 301 -6.51 5.58 13.21
N PRO A 302 -6.30 5.85 11.92
CA PRO A 302 -6.31 4.82 10.89
C PRO A 302 -5.22 3.76 11.11
N PHE A 303 -5.46 2.51 10.76
CA PHE A 303 -4.42 1.47 10.86
C PHE A 303 -3.32 1.64 9.78
N ASN A 304 -3.66 2.27 8.65
CA ASN A 304 -2.74 2.66 7.58
C ASN A 304 -2.38 4.16 7.68
N ASP A 305 -2.05 4.59 8.90
CA ASP A 305 -1.70 5.96 9.24
C ASP A 305 -0.30 6.39 8.72
N GLY A 306 0.11 7.60 9.08
CA GLY A 306 1.45 8.11 8.74
C GLY A 306 2.59 7.23 9.27
N ILE A 307 2.43 6.53 10.43
CA ILE A 307 3.47 5.63 10.96
C ILE A 307 3.57 4.37 10.10
N ALA A 308 2.46 3.80 9.67
CA ALA A 308 2.47 2.72 8.69
C ALA A 308 3.14 3.17 7.39
N GLY A 309 2.77 4.35 6.87
CA GLY A 309 3.40 4.94 5.70
C GLY A 309 4.91 5.16 5.86
N LEU A 310 5.36 5.64 7.03
CA LEU A 310 6.79 5.81 7.35
C LEU A 310 7.56 4.49 7.29
N ARG A 311 6.99 3.38 7.79
CA ARG A 311 7.66 2.06 7.72
C ARG A 311 7.88 1.64 6.26
N ILE A 312 6.88 1.86 5.40
CA ILE A 312 6.99 1.57 3.97
C ILE A 312 8.08 2.45 3.31
N VAL A 313 8.07 3.76 3.58
CA VAL A 313 9.09 4.67 3.03
C VAL A 313 10.50 4.29 3.48
N LYS A 314 10.70 3.89 4.75
CA LYS A 314 11.99 3.40 5.23
C LYS A 314 12.46 2.16 4.47
N MET A 315 11.57 1.20 4.20
CA MET A 315 11.91 0.03 3.40
C MET A 315 12.26 0.41 1.95
N LEU A 316 11.56 1.37 1.35
CA LEU A 316 11.87 1.88 0.00
C LEU A 316 13.24 2.58 -0.03
N GLU A 317 13.55 3.45 0.92
CA GLU A 317 14.88 4.09 1.02
C GLU A 317 16.00 3.07 1.23
N ALA A 318 15.75 2.03 2.04
CA ALA A 318 16.72 0.95 2.26
C ALA A 318 16.92 0.12 0.99
N ALA A 319 15.88 -0.13 0.21
CA ALA A 319 15.96 -0.80 -1.08
C ALA A 319 16.79 0.02 -2.09
N ASP A 320 16.55 1.33 -2.20
CA ASP A 320 17.36 2.23 -3.05
C ASP A 320 18.84 2.25 -2.62
N LYS A 321 19.09 2.28 -1.31
CA LYS A 321 20.44 2.23 -0.78
C LYS A 321 21.11 0.89 -1.12
N SER A 322 20.40 -0.21 -1.02
CA SER A 322 20.87 -1.55 -1.38
C SER A 322 21.21 -1.63 -2.88
N LEU A 323 20.35 -1.14 -3.77
CA LEU A 323 20.62 -1.06 -5.21
C LEU A 323 21.93 -0.32 -5.51
N LYS A 324 22.12 0.87 -4.91
CA LYS A 324 23.33 1.69 -5.07
C LYS A 324 24.61 1.00 -4.54
N GLN A 325 24.46 0.05 -3.63
CA GLN A 325 25.55 -0.75 -3.07
C GLN A 325 25.76 -2.09 -3.80
N GLY A 326 25.08 -2.33 -4.92
CA GLY A 326 25.18 -3.57 -5.68
C GLY A 326 24.51 -4.78 -5.02
N GLY A 327 23.50 -4.57 -4.14
CA GLY A 327 22.71 -5.64 -3.54
C GLY A 327 23.11 -6.01 -2.09
N GLY A 328 23.80 -5.13 -1.38
CA GLY A 328 24.09 -5.33 0.05
C GLY A 328 22.84 -5.14 0.92
N ALA A 329 22.71 -5.94 1.99
CA ALA A 329 21.62 -5.78 2.97
C ALA A 329 21.78 -4.47 3.77
N VAL A 330 20.71 -3.69 3.85
CA VAL A 330 20.64 -2.42 4.59
C VAL A 330 19.76 -2.60 5.81
N ARG A 331 20.28 -2.34 7.00
CA ARG A 331 19.51 -2.35 8.27
C ARG A 331 18.55 -1.18 8.34
N LEU A 332 17.37 -1.43 8.93
CA LEU A 332 16.29 -0.45 9.14
C LEU A 332 16.35 0.22 10.52
#